data_9695dcedf12c9e4161256b1faeb4e29d
#
_entry.id   9695dcedf12c9e4161256b1faeb4e29d
#
_cell.length_a   1.000
_cell.length_b   1.000
_cell.length_c   1.000
_cell.angle_alpha   90.00
_cell.angle_beta   90.00
_cell.angle_gamma   90.00
#
_symmetry.space_group_name_H-M   'P 1'
#
loop_
_entity.id
_entity.type
_entity.pdbx_description
1 polymer ?
#
loop_
_entity_poly.entity_id
_entity_poly.type
_entity_poly.pdbx_seq_one_letter_code
_entity_poly.pdbx_strand_id
1 'polypeptide(L)'
;MKKELLKLASKHGTPLFIVDHDVIRKNYRTFKKNLPRIQCYYAVKANSNQEIVKTLFDEGSSFDVASYNEFMQIYRYIRHFEEKAKDFYIWDKIIFSNTIKDMQTLRDIKKYRPLVTYDSEDELKKIAKHCETAGLVLRLKVPDTGSQVEMSSKFGAEPGDGYNLIKKAFDLGLVVEGLSFHVGSQCTNFDNYTTALSIASEIFNHARKKGYNLKIIDIGGGFPVPYDSQVPKFEKLAAVINSEMERLFPSDIEIIAEPGRFMVATSAMLVSKIIGKARRGGKIFYHINDGVYHTFSGVVYDHWIPNFSSFRKGKKEVCAVVGPTCDSFDKISVSEQLPGNLQIEDYLFTENIGAYSIASTTKFNGFDGAKILHLNN
;
A
#
# COMPACT_ATOMS: atom_id res chain seq x y z
N MET A 1 10.85 -25.55 2.59
CA MET A 1 11.05 -24.10 2.58
C MET A 1 12.53 -23.69 2.75
N LYS A 2 13.20 -23.77 3.93
CA LYS A 2 14.60 -23.28 4.10
C LYS A 2 15.61 -23.85 3.10
N LYS A 3 15.60 -25.18 2.84
CA LYS A 3 16.50 -25.80 1.85
C LYS A 3 16.26 -25.31 0.43
N GLU A 4 15.03 -24.99 0.10
CA GLU A 4 14.65 -24.48 -1.21
C GLU A 4 15.12 -23.02 -1.40
N LEU A 5 14.93 -22.17 -0.39
CA LEU A 5 15.48 -20.81 -0.40
C LEU A 5 16.99 -20.78 -0.62
N LEU A 6 17.74 -21.70 0.05
CA LEU A 6 19.19 -21.83 -0.17
C LEU A 6 19.52 -22.21 -1.60
N LYS A 7 18.79 -23.18 -2.19
CA LYS A 7 18.98 -23.57 -3.60
C LYS A 7 18.72 -22.41 -4.54
N LEU A 8 17.64 -21.65 -4.31
CA LEU A 8 17.31 -20.47 -5.13
C LEU A 8 18.39 -19.40 -4.99
N ALA A 9 18.80 -19.07 -3.77
CA ALA A 9 19.87 -18.08 -3.53
C ALA A 9 21.21 -18.51 -4.16
N SER A 10 21.58 -19.78 -4.06
CA SER A 10 22.79 -20.33 -4.68
C SER A 10 22.72 -20.30 -6.21
N LYS A 11 21.53 -20.55 -6.80
CA LYS A 11 21.33 -20.55 -8.26
C LYS A 11 21.27 -19.15 -8.86
N HIS A 12 20.57 -18.22 -8.19
CA HIS A 12 20.22 -16.90 -8.73
C HIS A 12 21.11 -15.78 -8.20
N GLY A 13 21.91 -16.03 -7.16
CA GLY A 13 22.68 -15.02 -6.41
C GLY A 13 21.83 -14.31 -5.37
N THR A 14 22.46 -13.37 -4.63
CA THR A 14 21.83 -12.51 -3.62
C THR A 14 22.31 -11.06 -3.79
N PRO A 15 21.54 -10.04 -3.34
CA PRO A 15 20.24 -10.17 -2.67
C PRO A 15 19.17 -10.70 -3.62
N LEU A 16 18.31 -11.59 -3.12
CA LEU A 16 17.26 -12.26 -3.91
C LEU A 16 15.89 -12.01 -3.27
N PHE A 17 15.05 -11.24 -3.96
CA PHE A 17 13.67 -10.96 -3.58
C PHE A 17 12.76 -11.96 -4.27
N ILE A 18 12.11 -12.81 -3.48
CA ILE A 18 11.28 -13.92 -3.98
C ILE A 18 9.83 -13.56 -3.74
N VAL A 19 9.02 -13.53 -4.80
CA VAL A 19 7.58 -13.28 -4.75
C VAL A 19 6.82 -14.57 -5.06
N ASP A 20 5.91 -14.96 -4.18
CA ASP A 20 4.98 -16.07 -4.39
C ASP A 20 3.60 -15.55 -4.76
N HIS A 21 3.20 -15.76 -6.02
CA HIS A 21 1.95 -15.27 -6.58
C HIS A 21 0.71 -16.00 -6.03
N ASP A 22 0.84 -17.23 -5.57
CA ASP A 22 -0.28 -17.94 -4.92
C ASP A 22 -0.66 -17.29 -3.58
N VAL A 23 0.31 -16.70 -2.87
CA VAL A 23 0.04 -15.92 -1.66
C VAL A 23 -0.73 -14.64 -2.00
N ILE A 24 -0.38 -13.95 -3.09
CA ILE A 24 -1.11 -12.76 -3.56
C ILE A 24 -2.56 -13.12 -3.88
N ARG A 25 -2.79 -14.16 -4.67
CA ARG A 25 -4.13 -14.66 -5.00
C ARG A 25 -4.94 -15.02 -3.75
N LYS A 26 -4.30 -15.72 -2.80
CA LYS A 26 -4.91 -16.07 -1.52
C LYS A 26 -5.31 -14.82 -0.71
N ASN A 27 -4.44 -13.82 -0.63
CA ASN A 27 -4.72 -12.58 0.10
C ASN A 27 -5.91 -11.85 -0.51
N TYR A 28 -5.93 -11.69 -1.83
CA TYR A 28 -7.05 -11.08 -2.55
C TYR A 28 -8.38 -11.82 -2.30
N ARG A 29 -8.39 -13.14 -2.47
CA ARG A 29 -9.59 -13.96 -2.22
C ARG A 29 -10.03 -13.93 -0.76
N THR A 30 -9.09 -13.87 0.19
CA THR A 30 -9.38 -13.72 1.62
C THR A 30 -10.05 -12.38 1.89
N PHE A 31 -9.55 -11.28 1.30
CA PHE A 31 -10.15 -9.96 1.41
C PHE A 31 -11.59 -9.97 0.89
N LYS A 32 -11.81 -10.43 -0.33
CA LYS A 32 -13.14 -10.51 -0.97
C LYS A 32 -14.12 -11.38 -0.20
N LYS A 33 -13.65 -12.49 0.37
CA LYS A 33 -14.50 -13.40 1.17
C LYS A 33 -14.99 -12.74 2.46
N ASN A 34 -14.14 -11.97 3.14
CA ASN A 34 -14.46 -11.38 4.44
C ASN A 34 -15.16 -10.01 4.32
N LEU A 35 -14.98 -9.32 3.21
CA LEU A 35 -15.58 -8.03 2.89
C LEU A 35 -16.33 -8.10 1.55
N PRO A 36 -17.40 -8.92 1.45
CA PRO A 36 -18.03 -9.24 0.17
C PRO A 36 -18.73 -8.04 -0.50
N ARG A 37 -19.18 -7.05 0.29
CA ARG A 37 -19.81 -5.82 -0.20
C ARG A 37 -18.79 -4.80 -0.74
N ILE A 38 -17.50 -4.99 -0.40
CA ILE A 38 -16.45 -4.02 -0.74
C ILE A 38 -15.77 -4.39 -2.06
N GLN A 39 -15.69 -3.45 -2.97
CA GLN A 39 -14.84 -3.56 -4.14
C GLN A 39 -13.39 -3.24 -3.74
N CYS A 40 -12.49 -4.15 -4.11
CA CYS A 40 -11.08 -4.07 -3.73
C CYS A 40 -10.28 -3.36 -4.80
N TYR A 41 -9.71 -2.20 -4.48
CA TYR A 41 -8.80 -1.43 -5.31
C TYR A 41 -7.37 -1.63 -4.79
N TYR A 42 -6.59 -2.43 -5.47
CA TYR A 42 -5.19 -2.62 -5.07
C TYR A 42 -4.41 -1.31 -5.16
N ALA A 43 -3.82 -0.87 -4.05
CA ALA A 43 -2.97 0.31 -4.03
C ALA A 43 -1.59 0.00 -4.64
N VAL A 44 -1.40 0.39 -5.91
CA VAL A 44 -0.21 0.06 -6.72
C VAL A 44 1.09 0.51 -6.06
N LYS A 45 1.07 1.64 -5.35
CA LYS A 45 2.21 2.19 -4.59
C LYS A 45 2.82 1.22 -3.58
N ALA A 46 2.08 0.22 -3.12
CA ALA A 46 2.60 -0.77 -2.16
C ALA A 46 3.66 -1.67 -2.80
N ASN A 47 3.45 -2.08 -4.05
CA ASN A 47 4.42 -2.77 -4.89
C ASN A 47 3.98 -2.70 -6.35
N SER A 48 4.59 -1.82 -7.12
CA SER A 48 4.27 -1.57 -8.54
C SER A 48 4.93 -2.55 -9.52
N ASN A 49 5.50 -3.67 -9.04
CA ASN A 49 6.06 -4.68 -9.93
C ASN A 49 5.01 -5.19 -10.91
N GLN A 50 5.34 -5.21 -12.19
CA GLN A 50 4.42 -5.50 -13.28
C GLN A 50 3.76 -6.89 -13.14
N GLU A 51 4.49 -7.92 -12.72
CA GLU A 51 3.97 -9.28 -12.57
C GLU A 51 2.98 -9.36 -11.39
N ILE A 52 3.24 -8.62 -10.31
CA ILE A 52 2.31 -8.52 -9.16
C ILE A 52 1.00 -7.84 -9.60
N VAL A 53 1.11 -6.69 -10.27
CA VAL A 53 -0.05 -5.96 -10.80
C VAL A 53 -0.84 -6.84 -11.77
N LYS A 54 -0.15 -7.57 -12.66
CA LYS A 54 -0.79 -8.51 -13.57
C LYS A 54 -1.56 -9.60 -12.84
N THR A 55 -0.98 -10.22 -11.82
CA THR A 55 -1.67 -11.25 -11.02
C THR A 55 -2.96 -10.71 -10.40
N LEU A 56 -2.94 -9.51 -9.85
CA LEU A 56 -4.13 -8.89 -9.27
C LEU A 56 -5.15 -8.48 -10.35
N PHE A 57 -4.68 -8.05 -11.52
CA PHE A 57 -5.56 -7.79 -12.67
C PHE A 57 -6.27 -9.09 -13.11
N ASP A 58 -5.55 -10.19 -13.22
CA ASP A 58 -6.11 -11.49 -13.60
C ASP A 58 -7.09 -12.04 -12.55
N GLU A 59 -6.92 -11.72 -11.26
CA GLU A 59 -7.88 -12.01 -10.19
C GLU A 59 -9.11 -11.08 -10.20
N GLY A 60 -9.15 -10.07 -11.05
CA GLY A 60 -10.27 -9.12 -11.17
C GLY A 60 -10.23 -7.96 -10.17
N SER A 61 -9.08 -7.63 -9.60
CA SER A 61 -8.89 -6.45 -8.74
C SER A 61 -9.16 -5.17 -9.50
N SER A 62 -9.63 -4.15 -8.77
CA SER A 62 -9.58 -2.76 -9.17
C SER A 62 -8.27 -2.15 -8.67
N PHE A 63 -7.96 -0.88 -9.02
CA PHE A 63 -6.65 -0.29 -8.75
C PHE A 63 -6.74 1.15 -8.23
N ASP A 64 -6.07 1.42 -7.10
CA ASP A 64 -5.72 2.76 -6.65
C ASP A 64 -4.35 3.13 -7.24
N VAL A 65 -4.33 4.21 -8.02
CA VAL A 65 -3.14 4.74 -8.66
C VAL A 65 -2.80 6.14 -8.11
N ALA A 66 -1.51 6.40 -7.89
CA ALA A 66 -1.02 7.66 -7.34
C ALA A 66 -0.38 8.58 -8.39
N SER A 67 -0.13 8.09 -9.60
CA SER A 67 0.55 8.83 -10.66
C SER A 67 0.05 8.44 -12.05
N TYR A 68 0.31 9.30 -13.05
CA TYR A 68 0.03 8.97 -14.44
C TYR A 68 0.74 7.68 -14.91
N ASN A 69 1.95 7.43 -14.41
CA ASN A 69 2.70 6.23 -14.76
C ASN A 69 2.01 4.96 -14.23
N GLU A 70 1.52 4.97 -12.99
CA GLU A 70 0.75 3.86 -12.43
C GLU A 70 -0.59 3.68 -13.19
N PHE A 71 -1.29 4.78 -13.51
CA PHE A 71 -2.49 4.71 -14.36
C PHE A 71 -2.19 4.05 -15.71
N MET A 72 -1.13 4.48 -16.39
CA MET A 72 -0.73 3.91 -17.68
C MET A 72 -0.25 2.46 -17.58
N GLN A 73 0.26 2.03 -16.42
CA GLN A 73 0.57 0.63 -16.18
C GLN A 73 -0.70 -0.24 -16.24
N ILE A 74 -1.79 0.20 -15.60
CA ILE A 74 -3.08 -0.51 -15.67
C ILE A 74 -3.70 -0.39 -17.07
N TYR A 75 -3.66 0.80 -17.66
CA TYR A 75 -4.21 1.05 -18.99
C TYR A 75 -3.64 0.10 -20.07
N ARG A 76 -2.36 -0.32 -19.93
CA ARG A 76 -1.74 -1.28 -20.88
C ARG A 76 -2.48 -2.62 -20.95
N TYR A 77 -3.10 -3.07 -19.86
CA TYR A 77 -3.86 -4.35 -19.86
C TYR A 77 -5.20 -4.22 -20.59
N ILE A 78 -5.81 -3.02 -20.61
CA ILE A 78 -7.12 -2.78 -21.20
C ILE A 78 -7.06 -2.05 -22.55
N ARG A 79 -5.88 -1.69 -23.05
CA ARG A 79 -5.74 -0.90 -24.28
C ARG A 79 -6.40 -1.52 -25.52
N HIS A 80 -6.57 -2.83 -25.52
CA HIS A 80 -7.16 -3.61 -26.60
C HIS A 80 -8.69 -3.79 -26.46
N PHE A 81 -9.27 -3.35 -25.35
CA PHE A 81 -10.72 -3.39 -25.17
C PHE A 81 -11.40 -2.43 -26.13
N GLU A 82 -12.66 -2.70 -26.47
CA GLU A 82 -13.49 -1.72 -27.16
C GLU A 82 -13.64 -0.44 -26.32
N GLU A 83 -13.86 0.71 -26.98
CA GLU A 83 -13.85 2.03 -26.32
C GLU A 83 -14.79 2.09 -25.11
N LYS A 84 -16.06 1.67 -25.32
CA LYS A 84 -17.03 1.64 -24.21
C LYS A 84 -16.62 0.75 -23.04
N ALA A 85 -16.00 -0.38 -23.31
CA ALA A 85 -15.51 -1.30 -22.28
C ALA A 85 -14.31 -0.70 -21.54
N LYS A 86 -13.43 0.03 -22.23
CA LYS A 86 -12.33 0.78 -21.59
C LYS A 86 -12.86 1.88 -20.70
N ASP A 87 -13.78 2.70 -21.17
CA ASP A 87 -14.38 3.79 -20.40
C ASP A 87 -15.05 3.25 -19.15
N PHE A 88 -15.83 2.17 -19.28
CA PHE A 88 -16.45 1.50 -18.15
C PHE A 88 -15.41 0.95 -17.17
N TYR A 89 -14.35 0.28 -17.66
CA TYR A 89 -13.30 -0.25 -16.80
C TYR A 89 -12.57 0.85 -16.04
N ILE A 90 -12.24 1.95 -16.71
CA ILE A 90 -11.55 3.08 -16.07
C ILE A 90 -12.40 3.66 -14.94
N TRP A 91 -13.69 3.87 -15.20
CA TRP A 91 -14.63 4.41 -14.23
C TRP A 91 -14.84 3.48 -13.04
N ASP A 92 -15.07 2.19 -13.30
CA ASP A 92 -15.45 1.18 -12.29
C ASP A 92 -14.24 0.55 -11.59
N LYS A 93 -13.03 0.60 -12.17
CA LYS A 93 -11.89 -0.18 -11.71
C LYS A 93 -10.63 0.64 -11.40
N ILE A 94 -10.63 1.94 -11.66
CA ILE A 94 -9.45 2.78 -11.41
C ILE A 94 -9.85 4.04 -10.67
N ILE A 95 -9.21 4.27 -9.51
CA ILE A 95 -9.30 5.53 -8.79
C ILE A 95 -7.91 6.18 -8.70
N PHE A 96 -7.84 7.48 -8.92
CA PHE A 96 -6.63 8.27 -8.73
C PHE A 96 -6.65 8.90 -7.33
N SER A 97 -6.12 8.18 -6.33
CA SER A 97 -6.31 8.52 -4.91
C SER A 97 -5.33 9.56 -4.37
N ASN A 98 -4.34 9.99 -5.16
CA ASN A 98 -3.48 11.09 -4.71
C ASN A 98 -4.27 12.41 -4.72
N THR A 99 -4.44 13.03 -3.54
CA THR A 99 -5.26 14.25 -3.40
C THR A 99 -4.68 15.45 -4.14
N ILE A 100 -3.35 15.49 -4.36
CA ILE A 100 -2.67 16.55 -5.10
C ILE A 100 -2.09 15.99 -6.40
N LYS A 101 -2.51 16.55 -7.53
CA LYS A 101 -2.04 16.20 -8.88
C LYS A 101 -1.43 17.43 -9.55
N ASP A 102 -0.33 17.27 -10.26
CA ASP A 102 0.19 18.33 -11.10
C ASP A 102 -0.73 18.59 -12.31
N MET A 103 -0.62 19.78 -12.90
CA MET A 103 -1.50 20.20 -14.00
C MET A 103 -1.33 19.34 -15.26
N GLN A 104 -0.12 18.83 -15.50
CA GLN A 104 0.11 17.98 -16.65
C GLN A 104 -0.57 16.62 -16.49
N THR A 105 -0.46 16.02 -15.31
CA THR A 105 -1.20 14.79 -14.96
C THR A 105 -2.70 14.95 -15.18
N LEU A 106 -3.30 16.07 -14.70
CA LEU A 106 -4.74 16.32 -14.91
C LEU A 106 -5.12 16.42 -16.38
N ARG A 107 -4.31 17.11 -17.20
CA ARG A 107 -4.54 17.20 -18.67
C ARG A 107 -4.43 15.83 -19.34
N ASP A 108 -3.47 15.01 -18.93
CA ASP A 108 -3.20 13.70 -19.53
C ASP A 108 -4.30 12.69 -19.22
N ILE A 109 -4.88 12.76 -17.99
CA ILE A 109 -5.97 11.84 -17.58
C ILE A 109 -7.37 12.33 -18.00
N LYS A 110 -7.55 13.60 -18.34
CA LYS A 110 -8.86 14.20 -18.69
C LYS A 110 -9.67 13.37 -19.69
N LYS A 111 -9.03 12.91 -20.75
CA LYS A 111 -9.70 12.14 -21.82
C LYS A 111 -10.24 10.79 -21.34
N TYR A 112 -9.75 10.28 -20.22
CA TYR A 112 -10.15 8.98 -19.66
C TYR A 112 -11.29 9.08 -18.64
N ARG A 113 -11.64 10.30 -18.20
CA ARG A 113 -12.72 10.57 -17.23
C ARG A 113 -12.62 9.72 -15.95
N PRO A 114 -11.46 9.66 -15.27
CA PRO A 114 -11.27 8.80 -14.12
C PRO A 114 -11.98 9.35 -12.87
N LEU A 115 -12.14 8.51 -11.86
CA LEU A 115 -12.37 8.97 -10.50
C LEU A 115 -11.06 9.58 -9.95
N VAL A 116 -11.15 10.76 -9.32
CA VAL A 116 -10.00 11.45 -8.70
C VAL A 116 -10.33 11.94 -7.30
N THR A 117 -9.41 11.78 -6.37
CA THR A 117 -9.57 12.35 -5.01
C THR A 117 -9.10 13.79 -4.93
N TYR A 118 -9.73 14.55 -4.04
CA TYR A 118 -9.35 15.90 -3.66
C TYR A 118 -9.59 16.12 -2.17
N ASP A 119 -8.95 17.13 -1.57
CA ASP A 119 -9.11 17.48 -0.16
C ASP A 119 -9.00 18.99 0.11
N SER A 120 -8.98 19.80 -0.94
CA SER A 120 -8.81 21.27 -0.82
C SER A 120 -9.50 22.03 -1.95
N GLU A 121 -9.81 23.31 -1.68
CA GLU A 121 -10.42 24.20 -2.67
C GLU A 121 -9.49 24.49 -3.85
N ASP A 122 -8.19 24.62 -3.60
CA ASP A 122 -7.23 24.91 -4.67
C ASP A 122 -7.05 23.73 -5.62
N GLU A 123 -7.14 22.49 -5.10
CA GLU A 123 -7.20 21.31 -5.96
C GLU A 123 -8.48 21.29 -6.80
N LEU A 124 -9.64 21.65 -6.22
CA LEU A 124 -10.90 21.77 -6.98
C LEU A 124 -10.79 22.76 -8.14
N LYS A 125 -10.25 23.96 -7.90
CA LYS A 125 -10.03 24.97 -8.96
C LYS A 125 -9.14 24.43 -10.07
N LYS A 126 -8.11 23.69 -9.69
CA LYS A 126 -7.17 23.08 -10.63
C LYS A 126 -7.84 21.97 -11.46
N ILE A 127 -8.63 21.10 -10.83
CA ILE A 127 -9.42 20.06 -11.53
C ILE A 127 -10.44 20.70 -12.44
N ALA A 128 -11.21 21.69 -12.01
CA ALA A 128 -12.19 22.39 -12.83
C ALA A 128 -11.57 22.98 -14.11
N LYS A 129 -10.33 23.46 -14.01
CA LYS A 129 -9.63 24.04 -15.16
C LYS A 129 -9.01 23.02 -16.11
N HIS A 130 -8.57 21.86 -15.61
CA HIS A 130 -7.70 20.95 -16.36
C HIS A 130 -8.26 19.53 -16.55
N CYS A 131 -9.29 19.13 -15.77
CA CYS A 131 -9.87 17.78 -15.80
C CYS A 131 -11.35 17.79 -15.36
N GLU A 132 -12.15 18.71 -15.89
CA GLU A 132 -13.54 18.94 -15.51
C GLU A 132 -14.48 17.74 -15.76
N THR A 133 -14.02 16.75 -16.49
CA THR A 133 -14.78 15.53 -16.81
C THR A 133 -14.57 14.40 -15.79
N ALA A 134 -13.70 14.59 -14.81
CA ALA A 134 -13.45 13.60 -13.77
C ALA A 134 -14.61 13.51 -12.76
N GLY A 135 -14.90 12.31 -12.27
CA GLY A 135 -15.70 12.12 -11.05
C GLY A 135 -14.85 12.37 -9.81
N LEU A 136 -15.38 13.10 -8.83
CA LEU A 136 -14.60 13.52 -7.67
C LEU A 136 -14.97 12.71 -6.43
N VAL A 137 -13.94 12.36 -5.65
CA VAL A 137 -14.09 11.74 -4.33
C VAL A 137 -13.40 12.63 -3.30
N LEU A 138 -14.16 13.18 -2.34
CA LEU A 138 -13.61 14.04 -1.30
C LEU A 138 -12.95 13.19 -0.21
N ARG A 139 -11.64 13.36 -0.02
CA ARG A 139 -10.93 12.72 1.08
C ARG A 139 -11.07 13.52 2.37
N LEU A 140 -11.57 12.85 3.41
CA LEU A 140 -11.75 13.39 4.75
C LEU A 140 -10.55 13.05 5.63
N LYS A 141 -10.19 13.98 6.51
CA LYS A 141 -9.28 13.74 7.61
C LYS A 141 -10.02 12.96 8.70
N VAL A 142 -9.43 11.88 9.16
CA VAL A 142 -9.99 11.00 10.19
C VAL A 142 -8.92 10.64 11.21
N PRO A 143 -9.29 10.13 12.42
CA PRO A 143 -8.32 9.61 13.37
C PRO A 143 -7.51 8.46 12.76
N ASP A 144 -6.18 8.52 12.97
CA ASP A 144 -5.22 7.51 12.52
C ASP A 144 -4.19 7.14 13.61
N THR A 145 -4.48 7.53 14.86
CA THR A 145 -3.64 7.27 16.03
C THR A 145 -3.48 5.76 16.28
N GLY A 146 -2.25 5.32 16.47
CA GLY A 146 -1.92 3.90 16.68
C GLY A 146 -1.78 3.11 15.38
N SER A 147 -1.80 3.76 14.22
CA SER A 147 -1.30 3.19 12.97
C SER A 147 0.23 3.29 12.91
N GLN A 148 0.86 2.44 12.11
CA GLN A 148 2.32 2.45 11.95
C GLN A 148 2.80 3.72 11.24
N VAL A 149 2.01 4.21 10.26
CA VAL A 149 2.25 5.48 9.55
C VAL A 149 0.96 6.28 9.56
N GLU A 150 0.97 7.40 10.26
CA GLU A 150 -0.11 8.38 10.29
C GLU A 150 -0.11 9.22 8.99
N MET A 151 -1.28 9.47 8.43
CA MET A 151 -1.45 10.20 7.16
C MET A 151 -2.25 11.49 7.31
N SER A 152 -2.99 11.65 8.41
CA SER A 152 -3.86 12.80 8.67
C SER A 152 -3.10 14.12 8.85
N SER A 153 -1.78 14.07 9.06
CA SER A 153 -0.92 15.27 9.12
C SER A 153 -0.68 15.92 7.76
N LYS A 154 -0.89 15.17 6.66
CA LYS A 154 -0.61 15.65 5.28
C LYS A 154 -1.85 15.68 4.40
N PHE A 155 -2.84 14.84 4.65
CA PHE A 155 -3.95 14.60 3.74
C PHE A 155 -5.30 14.66 4.45
N GLY A 156 -6.32 15.01 3.65
CA GLY A 156 -7.71 15.00 4.05
C GLY A 156 -8.23 16.36 4.51
N ALA A 157 -9.42 16.72 4.03
CA ALA A 157 -10.14 17.91 4.47
C ALA A 157 -10.66 17.71 5.91
N GLU A 158 -10.64 18.76 6.71
CA GLU A 158 -11.27 18.73 8.03
C GLU A 158 -12.78 18.39 7.87
N PRO A 159 -13.35 17.52 8.70
CA PRO A 159 -14.74 17.09 8.58
C PRO A 159 -15.72 18.27 8.55
N GLY A 160 -15.45 19.34 9.32
CA GLY A 160 -16.25 20.56 9.34
C GLY A 160 -16.33 21.29 8.00
N ASP A 161 -15.33 21.12 7.13
CA ASP A 161 -15.27 21.74 5.81
C ASP A 161 -15.85 20.84 4.71
N GLY A 162 -16.12 19.58 5.02
CA GLY A 162 -16.50 18.54 4.04
C GLY A 162 -17.69 18.96 3.18
N TYR A 163 -18.78 19.37 3.80
CA TYR A 163 -19.97 19.83 3.07
C TYR A 163 -19.69 21.05 2.19
N ASN A 164 -18.93 22.02 2.68
CA ASN A 164 -18.59 23.22 1.92
C ASN A 164 -17.75 22.91 0.69
N LEU A 165 -16.83 21.95 0.77
CA LEU A 165 -16.03 21.49 -0.38
C LEU A 165 -16.87 20.75 -1.41
N ILE A 166 -17.87 19.96 -0.99
CA ILE A 166 -18.84 19.34 -1.91
C ILE A 166 -19.63 20.43 -2.64
N LYS A 167 -20.17 21.40 -1.89
CA LYS A 167 -20.91 22.53 -2.48
C LYS A 167 -20.06 23.32 -3.47
N LYS A 168 -18.82 23.66 -3.12
CA LYS A 168 -17.88 24.38 -4.01
C LYS A 168 -17.57 23.60 -5.28
N ALA A 169 -17.41 22.29 -5.19
CA ALA A 169 -17.22 21.44 -6.38
C ALA A 169 -18.43 21.57 -7.32
N PHE A 170 -19.63 21.46 -6.77
CA PHE A 170 -20.87 21.63 -7.54
C PHE A 170 -20.99 23.03 -8.15
N ASP A 171 -20.68 24.10 -7.39
CA ASP A 171 -20.70 25.50 -7.89
C ASP A 171 -19.69 25.71 -9.05
N LEU A 172 -18.63 24.90 -9.12
CA LEU A 172 -17.67 24.87 -10.23
C LEU A 172 -18.08 23.97 -11.39
N GLY A 173 -19.29 23.35 -11.36
CA GLY A 173 -19.79 22.45 -12.39
C GLY A 173 -19.17 21.05 -12.36
N LEU A 174 -18.54 20.67 -11.23
CA LEU A 174 -17.93 19.36 -11.05
C LEU A 174 -18.90 18.38 -10.38
N VAL A 175 -18.70 17.08 -10.59
CA VAL A 175 -19.53 16.02 -10.01
C VAL A 175 -18.78 15.34 -8.88
N VAL A 176 -19.30 15.43 -7.65
CA VAL A 176 -18.78 14.68 -6.50
C VAL A 176 -19.54 13.37 -6.41
N GLU A 177 -18.84 12.27 -6.64
CA GLU A 177 -19.40 10.92 -6.62
C GLU A 177 -19.41 10.32 -5.20
N GLY A 178 -18.48 10.74 -4.34
CA GLY A 178 -18.39 10.16 -3.01
C GLY A 178 -17.40 10.80 -2.06
N LEU A 179 -17.19 10.09 -0.95
CA LEU A 179 -16.25 10.44 0.11
C LEU A 179 -15.21 9.34 0.25
N SER A 180 -14.00 9.71 0.66
CA SER A 180 -12.96 8.77 1.05
C SER A 180 -12.31 9.16 2.37
N PHE A 181 -11.66 8.19 3.00
CA PHE A 181 -10.78 8.41 4.14
C PHE A 181 -9.67 7.35 4.18
N HIS A 182 -8.67 7.56 5.05
CA HIS A 182 -7.62 6.56 5.27
C HIS A 182 -7.17 6.61 6.73
N VAL A 183 -7.30 5.51 7.45
CA VAL A 183 -7.06 5.39 8.90
C VAL A 183 -5.59 5.18 9.30
N GLY A 184 -4.66 5.50 8.39
CA GLY A 184 -3.23 5.24 8.56
C GLY A 184 -2.82 3.83 8.13
N SER A 185 -1.50 3.63 7.91
CA SER A 185 -0.97 2.34 7.43
C SER A 185 -0.78 1.37 8.58
N GLN A 186 -1.05 0.06 8.37
CA GLN A 186 -0.95 -0.98 9.40
C GLN A 186 -1.77 -0.61 10.66
N CYS A 187 -3.06 -0.28 10.46
CA CYS A 187 -3.94 0.18 11.52
C CYS A 187 -4.48 -1.01 12.33
N THR A 188 -4.03 -1.14 13.57
CA THR A 188 -4.49 -2.17 14.51
C THR A 188 -5.58 -1.67 15.47
N ASN A 189 -5.81 -0.35 15.50
CA ASN A 189 -6.90 0.26 16.24
C ASN A 189 -8.19 0.27 15.42
N PHE A 190 -9.11 -0.64 15.70
CA PHE A 190 -10.36 -0.78 14.95
C PHE A 190 -11.33 0.40 15.16
N ASP A 191 -11.19 1.16 16.26
CA ASP A 191 -12.02 2.34 16.53
C ASP A 191 -11.76 3.45 15.49
N ASN A 192 -10.59 3.48 14.86
CA ASN A 192 -10.34 4.42 13.78
C ASN A 192 -11.27 4.18 12.58
N TYR A 193 -11.54 2.92 12.23
CA TYR A 193 -12.50 2.60 11.15
C TYR A 193 -13.92 2.96 11.52
N THR A 194 -14.37 2.63 12.74
CA THR A 194 -15.75 2.93 13.18
C THR A 194 -15.99 4.44 13.27
N THR A 195 -15.03 5.18 13.79
CA THR A 195 -15.08 6.64 13.87
C THR A 195 -15.08 7.27 12.48
N ALA A 196 -14.19 6.82 11.60
CA ALA A 196 -14.10 7.33 10.22
C ALA A 196 -15.38 7.08 9.41
N LEU A 197 -15.97 5.87 9.54
CA LEU A 197 -17.24 5.52 8.91
C LEU A 197 -18.39 6.40 9.44
N SER A 198 -18.42 6.70 10.74
CA SER A 198 -19.43 7.58 11.33
C SER A 198 -19.29 9.01 10.79
N ILE A 199 -18.08 9.58 10.78
CA ILE A 199 -17.80 10.92 10.21
C ILE A 199 -18.22 10.98 8.74
N ALA A 200 -17.82 9.98 7.95
CA ALA A 200 -18.18 9.94 6.53
C ALA A 200 -19.70 9.84 6.33
N SER A 201 -20.40 9.02 7.13
CA SER A 201 -21.85 8.86 7.08
C SER A 201 -22.60 10.16 7.39
N GLU A 202 -22.17 10.92 8.38
CA GLU A 202 -22.79 12.22 8.73
C GLU A 202 -22.72 13.19 7.55
N ILE A 203 -21.53 13.38 6.96
CA ILE A 203 -21.32 14.28 5.82
C ILE A 203 -22.08 13.78 4.59
N PHE A 204 -22.01 12.47 4.32
CA PHE A 204 -22.67 11.83 3.20
C PHE A 204 -24.20 12.03 3.25
N ASN A 205 -24.82 11.74 4.40
CA ASN A 205 -26.24 11.88 4.58
C ASN A 205 -26.68 13.36 4.55
N HIS A 206 -25.87 14.27 5.12
CA HIS A 206 -26.13 15.70 5.04
C HIS A 206 -26.13 16.19 3.58
N ALA A 207 -25.11 15.83 2.81
CA ALA A 207 -24.98 16.17 1.40
C ALA A 207 -26.16 15.63 0.58
N ARG A 208 -26.54 14.35 0.75
CA ARG A 208 -27.69 13.75 0.05
C ARG A 208 -29.02 14.44 0.39
N LYS A 209 -29.24 14.81 1.65
CA LYS A 209 -30.43 15.60 2.07
C LYS A 209 -30.49 16.98 1.41
N LYS A 210 -29.36 17.53 0.99
CA LYS A 210 -29.25 18.79 0.26
C LYS A 210 -29.33 18.64 -1.27
N GLY A 211 -29.54 17.40 -1.77
CA GLY A 211 -29.72 17.12 -3.17
C GLY A 211 -28.45 16.73 -3.94
N TYR A 212 -27.28 16.59 -3.26
CA TYR A 212 -26.06 16.07 -3.87
C TYR A 212 -26.13 14.54 -3.96
N ASN A 213 -25.96 13.99 -5.16
CA ASN A 213 -26.15 12.56 -5.42
C ASN A 213 -24.83 11.78 -5.23
N LEU A 214 -24.34 11.71 -4.00
CA LEU A 214 -23.18 10.89 -3.66
C LEU A 214 -23.56 9.40 -3.68
N LYS A 215 -22.67 8.56 -4.22
CA LYS A 215 -22.90 7.11 -4.42
C LYS A 215 -21.77 6.24 -3.89
N ILE A 216 -20.59 6.80 -3.64
CA ILE A 216 -19.38 6.05 -3.31
C ILE A 216 -18.92 6.39 -1.89
N ILE A 217 -18.57 5.37 -1.13
CA ILE A 217 -17.78 5.47 0.11
C ILE A 217 -16.51 4.64 -0.07
N ASP A 218 -15.38 5.33 -0.04
CA ASP A 218 -14.06 4.72 -0.06
C ASP A 218 -13.48 4.71 1.36
N ILE A 219 -13.32 3.52 1.92
CA ILE A 219 -12.80 3.32 3.27
C ILE A 219 -11.25 3.29 3.31
N GLY A 220 -10.61 3.55 2.17
CA GLY A 220 -9.16 3.63 2.04
C GLY A 220 -8.43 2.32 2.30
N GLY A 221 -7.18 2.45 2.70
CA GLY A 221 -6.34 1.32 3.08
C GLY A 221 -6.17 1.18 4.59
N GLY A 222 -4.98 0.74 5.00
CA GLY A 222 -4.63 0.59 6.41
C GLY A 222 -4.80 -0.82 6.97
N PHE A 223 -5.36 -1.75 6.21
CA PHE A 223 -5.60 -3.14 6.63
C PHE A 223 -4.30 -3.80 7.10
N PRO A 224 -4.26 -4.23 8.39
CA PRO A 224 -3.03 -4.74 8.97
C PRO A 224 -2.72 -6.17 8.52
N VAL A 225 -1.43 -6.48 8.45
CA VAL A 225 -0.90 -7.82 8.24
C VAL A 225 -0.22 -8.34 9.50
N PRO A 226 -0.20 -9.65 9.73
CA PRO A 226 0.34 -10.25 10.96
C PRO A 226 1.88 -10.26 10.92
N TYR A 227 2.51 -9.11 11.12
CA TYR A 227 3.97 -9.04 11.29
C TYR A 227 4.42 -9.67 12.62
N ASP A 228 3.56 -9.67 13.60
CA ASP A 228 3.74 -10.34 14.89
C ASP A 228 2.41 -10.94 15.42
N SER A 229 2.47 -11.58 16.58
CA SER A 229 1.32 -12.23 17.21
C SER A 229 0.32 -11.27 17.87
N GLN A 230 0.64 -9.99 17.97
CA GLN A 230 -0.23 -8.97 18.61
C GLN A 230 -1.25 -8.41 17.62
N VAL A 231 -0.98 -8.50 16.32
CA VAL A 231 -1.92 -8.02 15.29
C VAL A 231 -3.17 -8.88 15.29
N PRO A 232 -4.37 -8.28 15.48
CA PRO A 232 -5.63 -9.01 15.45
C PRO A 232 -5.86 -9.69 14.10
N LYS A 233 -6.60 -10.81 14.10
CA LYS A 233 -6.97 -11.49 12.86
C LYS A 233 -7.84 -10.60 11.99
N PHE A 234 -7.61 -10.63 10.68
CA PHE A 234 -8.34 -9.83 9.70
C PHE A 234 -9.85 -10.04 9.75
N GLU A 235 -10.30 -11.26 10.03
CA GLU A 235 -11.73 -11.59 10.14
C GLU A 235 -12.45 -10.78 11.23
N LYS A 236 -11.74 -10.42 12.32
CA LYS A 236 -12.29 -9.58 13.39
C LYS A 236 -12.51 -8.15 12.91
N LEU A 237 -11.52 -7.57 12.21
CA LEU A 237 -11.64 -6.24 11.62
C LEU A 237 -12.76 -6.22 10.57
N ALA A 238 -12.78 -7.22 9.69
CA ALA A 238 -13.79 -7.32 8.64
C ALA A 238 -15.22 -7.41 9.22
N ALA A 239 -15.41 -8.13 10.32
CA ALA A 239 -16.71 -8.21 10.98
C ALA A 239 -17.16 -6.84 11.52
N VAL A 240 -16.25 -6.05 12.12
CA VAL A 240 -16.54 -4.69 12.59
C VAL A 240 -16.92 -3.80 11.41
N ILE A 241 -16.12 -3.79 10.33
CA ILE A 241 -16.38 -2.98 9.13
C ILE A 241 -17.73 -3.35 8.51
N ASN A 242 -18.03 -4.64 8.32
CA ASN A 242 -19.30 -5.09 7.75
C ASN A 242 -20.48 -4.60 8.59
N SER A 243 -20.42 -4.76 9.91
CA SER A 243 -21.50 -4.31 10.82
C SER A 243 -21.74 -2.80 10.74
N GLU A 244 -20.67 -2.01 10.70
CA GLU A 244 -20.78 -0.55 10.59
C GLU A 244 -21.30 -0.10 9.22
N MET A 245 -20.88 -0.76 8.14
CA MET A 245 -21.39 -0.44 6.80
C MET A 245 -22.89 -0.75 6.65
N GLU A 246 -23.35 -1.88 7.19
CA GLU A 246 -24.77 -2.23 7.20
C GLU A 246 -25.60 -1.24 8.01
N ARG A 247 -25.06 -0.77 9.14
CA ARG A 247 -25.73 0.20 10.02
C ARG A 247 -25.80 1.60 9.42
N LEU A 248 -24.75 2.04 8.70
CA LEU A 248 -24.54 3.45 8.32
C LEU A 248 -24.96 3.77 6.88
N PHE A 249 -24.85 2.80 5.97
CA PHE A 249 -25.05 3.04 4.54
C PHE A 249 -26.07 2.10 3.91
N PRO A 250 -27.00 2.64 3.09
CA PRO A 250 -27.95 1.83 2.33
C PRO A 250 -27.23 0.84 1.39
N SER A 251 -27.96 -0.18 0.94
CA SER A 251 -27.40 -1.24 0.09
C SER A 251 -27.06 -0.78 -1.33
N ASP A 252 -27.63 0.34 -1.77
CA ASP A 252 -27.40 0.95 -3.09
C ASP A 252 -26.11 1.80 -3.17
N ILE A 253 -25.42 1.99 -2.06
CA ILE A 253 -24.16 2.72 -2.02
C ILE A 253 -23.01 1.77 -2.33
N GLU A 254 -22.18 2.18 -3.28
CA GLU A 254 -20.94 1.50 -3.61
C GLU A 254 -19.89 1.73 -2.51
N ILE A 255 -19.35 0.63 -1.99
CA ILE A 255 -18.28 0.69 -1.00
C ILE A 255 -16.99 0.17 -1.65
N ILE A 256 -15.95 0.96 -1.61
CA ILE A 256 -14.62 0.60 -2.10
C ILE A 256 -13.59 0.67 -0.98
N ALA A 257 -12.47 -0.02 -1.18
CA ALA A 257 -11.32 0.04 -0.28
C ALA A 257 -10.01 -0.07 -1.07
N GLU A 258 -8.93 0.49 -0.52
CA GLU A 258 -7.62 0.61 -1.17
C GLU A 258 -6.52 -0.24 -0.45
N PRO A 259 -6.68 -1.56 -0.28
CA PRO A 259 -5.67 -2.37 0.37
C PRO A 259 -4.41 -2.47 -0.48
N GLY A 260 -3.28 -2.01 0.06
CA GLY A 260 -1.95 -2.19 -0.54
C GLY A 260 -1.17 -3.29 0.19
N ARG A 261 -0.73 -2.98 1.41
CA ARG A 261 0.05 -3.87 2.27
C ARG A 261 -0.57 -5.25 2.42
N PHE A 262 -1.86 -5.32 2.71
CA PHE A 262 -2.59 -6.57 2.91
C PHE A 262 -2.44 -7.54 1.72
N MET A 263 -2.40 -7.03 0.49
CA MET A 263 -2.32 -7.84 -0.71
C MET A 263 -0.95 -8.49 -0.91
N VAL A 264 0.13 -7.76 -0.60
CA VAL A 264 1.47 -8.16 -1.07
C VAL A 264 2.51 -8.37 0.02
N ALA A 265 2.33 -7.85 1.24
CA ALA A 265 3.38 -7.92 2.27
C ALA A 265 3.84 -9.34 2.56
N THR A 266 2.90 -10.26 2.75
CA THR A 266 3.19 -11.66 3.10
C THR A 266 3.60 -12.53 1.90
N SER A 267 3.53 -11.99 0.68
CA SER A 267 3.86 -12.75 -0.54
C SER A 267 5.35 -12.77 -0.86
N ALA A 268 6.18 -11.98 -0.18
CA ALA A 268 7.57 -11.91 -0.53
C ALA A 268 8.53 -12.16 0.63
N MET A 269 9.67 -12.73 0.26
CA MET A 269 10.81 -12.98 1.12
C MET A 269 12.08 -12.46 0.47
N LEU A 270 13.03 -12.01 1.30
CA LEU A 270 14.37 -11.61 0.85
C LEU A 270 15.40 -12.58 1.41
N VAL A 271 16.31 -13.05 0.56
CA VAL A 271 17.54 -13.73 0.97
C VAL A 271 18.71 -12.80 0.71
N SER A 272 19.46 -12.48 1.74
CA SER A 272 20.67 -11.68 1.70
C SER A 272 21.88 -12.47 2.20
N LYS A 273 23.09 -12.04 1.82
CA LYS A 273 24.33 -12.69 2.20
C LYS A 273 25.15 -11.78 3.11
N ILE A 274 25.77 -12.34 4.14
CA ILE A 274 26.74 -11.65 4.97
C ILE A 274 28.03 -11.43 4.17
N ILE A 275 28.36 -10.17 3.93
CA ILE A 275 29.55 -9.75 3.18
C ILE A 275 30.66 -9.23 4.10
N GLY A 276 30.33 -8.96 5.37
CA GLY A 276 31.29 -8.48 6.35
C GLY A 276 30.85 -8.78 7.78
N LYS A 277 31.83 -8.92 8.68
CA LYS A 277 31.60 -9.13 10.12
C LYS A 277 32.60 -8.31 10.91
N ALA A 278 32.10 -7.52 11.85
CA ALA A 278 32.94 -6.72 12.73
C ALA A 278 32.43 -6.83 14.19
N ARG A 279 33.31 -6.63 15.17
CA ARG A 279 32.92 -6.48 16.57
C ARG A 279 33.28 -5.06 17.00
N ARG A 280 32.30 -4.32 17.51
CA ARG A 280 32.48 -2.93 17.95
C ARG A 280 31.71 -2.73 19.25
N GLY A 281 32.39 -2.22 20.29
CA GLY A 281 31.77 -2.03 21.60
C GLY A 281 31.15 -3.32 22.17
N GLY A 282 31.80 -4.47 21.95
CA GLY A 282 31.31 -5.78 22.40
C GLY A 282 30.22 -6.40 21.54
N LYS A 283 29.56 -5.63 20.66
CA LYS A 283 28.46 -6.07 19.79
C LYS A 283 28.99 -6.55 18.42
N ILE A 284 28.35 -7.59 17.86
CA ILE A 284 28.63 -8.06 16.51
C ILE A 284 27.83 -7.21 15.52
N PHE A 285 28.48 -6.80 14.42
CA PHE A 285 27.88 -6.18 13.25
C PHE A 285 27.99 -7.13 12.08
N TYR A 286 26.85 -7.53 11.50
CA TYR A 286 26.76 -8.28 10.27
C TYR A 286 26.43 -7.31 9.13
N HIS A 287 27.38 -7.11 8.22
CA HIS A 287 27.15 -6.36 6.98
C HIS A 287 26.57 -7.31 5.95
N ILE A 288 25.39 -6.98 5.41
CA ILE A 288 24.75 -7.77 4.36
C ILE A 288 24.78 -7.03 3.03
N ASN A 289 24.54 -7.73 1.94
CA ASN A 289 24.55 -7.17 0.59
C ASN A 289 23.22 -6.51 0.17
N ASP A 290 22.41 -6.09 1.13
CA ASP A 290 21.20 -5.28 0.94
C ASP A 290 21.10 -4.28 2.11
N GLY A 291 20.33 -3.21 1.98
CA GLY A 291 20.30 -2.15 2.98
C GLY A 291 19.05 -1.27 2.91
N VAL A 292 19.02 -0.22 3.75
CA VAL A 292 17.88 0.71 3.83
C VAL A 292 17.75 1.59 2.57
N TYR A 293 18.78 1.68 1.76
CA TYR A 293 18.74 2.33 0.45
C TYR A 293 18.13 1.45 -0.64
N HIS A 294 17.89 0.17 -0.33
CA HIS A 294 17.36 -0.84 -1.26
C HIS A 294 16.12 -1.51 -0.68
N THR A 295 16.11 -2.85 -0.59
CA THR A 295 14.91 -3.62 -0.21
C THR A 295 14.44 -3.33 1.22
N PHE A 296 15.33 -2.91 2.12
CA PHE A 296 14.98 -2.53 3.48
C PHE A 296 14.57 -1.05 3.64
N SER A 297 14.27 -0.34 2.57
CA SER A 297 13.80 1.06 2.61
C SER A 297 12.57 1.28 3.50
N GLY A 298 11.73 0.25 3.66
CA GLY A 298 10.59 0.27 4.58
C GLY A 298 10.95 0.49 6.06
N VAL A 299 12.19 0.22 6.47
CA VAL A 299 12.68 0.55 7.82
C VAL A 299 12.66 2.06 8.05
N VAL A 300 12.97 2.83 7.00
CA VAL A 300 13.03 4.30 7.06
C VAL A 300 11.67 4.94 6.81
N TYR A 301 11.03 4.56 5.71
CA TYR A 301 9.83 5.27 5.21
C TYR A 301 8.52 4.72 5.75
N ASP A 302 8.51 3.48 6.23
CA ASP A 302 7.33 2.76 6.68
C ASP A 302 7.43 2.33 8.15
N HIS A 303 8.54 2.66 8.82
CA HIS A 303 8.85 2.26 10.20
C HIS A 303 8.71 0.76 10.46
N TRP A 304 8.87 -0.04 9.40
CA TRP A 304 8.77 -1.49 9.49
C TRP A 304 9.98 -2.08 10.22
N ILE A 305 9.73 -3.04 11.10
CA ILE A 305 10.77 -3.76 11.85
C ILE A 305 10.95 -5.13 11.20
N PRO A 306 12.08 -5.37 10.50
CA PRO A 306 12.37 -6.66 9.89
C PRO A 306 12.65 -7.73 10.95
N ASN A 307 12.23 -8.96 10.66
CA ASN A 307 12.57 -10.12 11.47
C ASN A 307 13.54 -11.01 10.68
N PHE A 308 14.80 -11.06 11.14
CA PHE A 308 15.82 -11.86 10.49
C PHE A 308 15.84 -13.28 10.99
N SER A 309 16.00 -14.21 10.07
CA SER A 309 16.28 -15.61 10.33
C SER A 309 17.58 -16.04 9.64
N SER A 310 18.25 -17.05 10.20
CA SER A 310 19.46 -17.63 9.65
C SER A 310 19.28 -19.12 9.32
N PHE A 311 20.09 -19.61 8.40
CA PHE A 311 20.16 -21.04 8.09
C PHE A 311 21.13 -21.79 9.04
N ARG A 312 22.15 -21.09 9.57
CA ARG A 312 23.08 -21.62 10.55
C ARG A 312 22.44 -21.59 11.95
N LYS A 313 22.59 -22.68 12.68
CA LYS A 313 22.20 -22.76 14.10
C LYS A 313 23.36 -22.32 14.98
N GLY A 314 23.05 -21.78 16.16
CA GLY A 314 24.04 -21.35 17.15
C GLY A 314 23.40 -20.63 18.33
N LYS A 315 24.21 -20.33 19.35
CA LYS A 315 23.78 -19.48 20.48
C LYS A 315 23.47 -18.09 19.92
N LYS A 316 22.27 -17.58 20.22
CA LYS A 316 21.86 -16.23 19.81
C LYS A 316 22.57 -15.19 20.68
N GLU A 317 23.01 -14.13 20.03
CA GLU A 317 23.60 -12.94 20.63
C GLU A 317 22.92 -11.70 20.05
N VAL A 318 22.90 -10.62 20.85
CA VAL A 318 22.44 -9.32 20.34
C VAL A 318 23.46 -8.79 19.35
N CYS A 319 23.04 -8.56 18.12
CA CYS A 319 23.88 -8.04 17.04
C CYS A 319 23.20 -6.89 16.30
N ALA A 320 23.94 -6.23 15.42
CA ALA A 320 23.42 -5.29 14.45
C ALA A 320 23.48 -5.93 13.06
N VAL A 321 22.44 -5.66 12.22
CA VAL A 321 22.43 -5.94 10.80
C VAL A 321 22.45 -4.61 10.07
N VAL A 322 23.45 -4.44 9.20
CA VAL A 322 23.72 -3.18 8.50
C VAL A 322 23.93 -3.44 7.01
N GLY A 323 23.65 -2.45 6.19
CA GLY A 323 23.78 -2.56 4.74
C GLY A 323 25.20 -2.38 4.22
N PRO A 324 25.36 -2.42 2.88
CA PRO A 324 26.66 -2.42 2.22
C PRO A 324 27.20 -1.02 1.94
N THR A 325 26.36 0.04 2.08
CA THR A 325 26.75 1.38 1.64
C THR A 325 27.75 2.04 2.59
N CYS A 326 28.43 3.07 2.12
CA CYS A 326 29.38 3.83 2.94
C CYS A 326 28.67 4.81 3.91
N ASP A 327 27.36 4.90 3.88
CA ASP A 327 26.60 5.76 4.80
C ASP A 327 26.37 5.10 6.15
N SER A 328 26.68 5.84 7.22
CA SER A 328 26.44 5.41 8.59
C SER A 328 24.94 5.24 8.94
N PHE A 329 24.05 5.80 8.14
CA PHE A 329 22.61 5.64 8.25
C PHE A 329 22.12 4.26 7.79
N ASP A 330 22.91 3.54 6.98
CA ASP A 330 22.55 2.23 6.43
C ASP A 330 22.55 1.11 7.49
N LYS A 331 21.70 1.28 8.50
CA LYS A 331 21.46 0.35 9.60
C LYS A 331 20.05 -0.18 9.53
N ILE A 332 19.92 -1.47 9.30
CA ILE A 332 18.62 -2.13 9.17
C ILE A 332 18.06 -2.47 10.55
N SER A 333 18.88 -3.04 11.42
CA SER A 333 18.53 -3.34 12.80
C SER A 333 19.77 -3.21 13.72
N VAL A 334 19.60 -2.62 14.88
CA VAL A 334 20.70 -2.46 15.86
C VAL A 334 20.59 -3.40 17.06
N SER A 335 19.53 -4.20 17.12
CA SER A 335 19.23 -5.07 18.28
C SER A 335 18.60 -6.40 17.85
N GLU A 336 19.27 -7.09 16.92
CA GLU A 336 18.78 -8.35 16.38
C GLU A 336 19.29 -9.55 17.16
N GLN A 337 18.50 -10.63 17.27
CA GLN A 337 18.85 -11.87 17.96
C GLN A 337 19.25 -12.95 16.94
N LEU A 338 20.53 -13.00 16.57
CA LEU A 338 21.08 -13.94 15.61
C LEU A 338 22.20 -14.80 16.19
N PRO A 339 22.51 -15.97 15.60
CA PRO A 339 23.65 -16.78 16.03
C PRO A 339 24.96 -16.00 15.96
N GLY A 340 25.71 -15.94 17.05
CA GLY A 340 27.00 -15.24 17.10
C GLY A 340 28.13 -15.90 16.28
N ASN A 341 27.90 -17.15 15.83
CA ASN A 341 28.82 -17.93 15.02
C ASN A 341 28.61 -17.80 13.51
N LEU A 342 27.72 -16.89 13.06
CA LEU A 342 27.57 -16.62 11.63
C LEU A 342 28.89 -16.09 11.03
N GLN A 343 29.17 -16.48 9.78
CA GLN A 343 30.39 -16.15 9.05
C GLN A 343 30.06 -15.33 7.77
N ILE A 344 31.06 -14.72 7.18
CA ILE A 344 30.99 -14.17 5.83
C ILE A 344 30.59 -15.32 4.90
N GLU A 345 29.78 -15.05 3.87
CA GLU A 345 29.11 -15.99 2.95
C GLU A 345 27.93 -16.75 3.55
N ASP A 346 27.62 -16.66 4.86
CA ASP A 346 26.35 -17.18 5.39
C ASP A 346 25.17 -16.31 4.92
N TYR A 347 23.98 -16.95 4.80
CA TYR A 347 22.76 -16.28 4.37
C TYR A 347 21.85 -15.96 5.55
N LEU A 348 21.20 -14.81 5.45
CA LEU A 348 20.03 -14.41 6.23
C LEU A 348 18.81 -14.38 5.34
N PHE A 349 17.63 -14.55 5.91
CA PHE A 349 16.38 -14.32 5.20
C PHE A 349 15.39 -13.56 6.05
N THR A 350 14.55 -12.77 5.38
CA THR A 350 13.50 -11.94 5.97
C THR A 350 12.20 -12.22 5.25
N GLU A 351 11.13 -12.50 5.99
CA GLU A 351 9.78 -12.76 5.49
C GLU A 351 8.92 -11.50 5.55
N ASN A 352 7.77 -11.51 4.88
CA ASN A 352 6.76 -10.44 4.90
C ASN A 352 7.29 -9.08 4.41
N ILE A 353 8.15 -9.08 3.40
CA ILE A 353 8.81 -7.89 2.85
C ILE A 353 8.21 -7.42 1.52
N GLY A 354 7.00 -7.89 1.16
CA GLY A 354 6.40 -7.63 -0.15
C GLY A 354 5.87 -6.23 -0.37
N ALA A 355 5.63 -5.45 0.70
CA ALA A 355 5.05 -4.11 0.61
C ALA A 355 6.06 -3.03 1.04
N TYR A 356 6.05 -1.88 0.35
CA TYR A 356 6.84 -0.67 0.69
C TYR A 356 8.33 -0.96 0.89
N SER A 357 8.88 -1.85 0.08
CA SER A 357 10.28 -2.28 0.07
C SER A 357 10.92 -1.90 -1.28
N ILE A 358 10.84 -2.79 -2.27
CA ILE A 358 11.40 -2.52 -3.60
C ILE A 358 10.76 -1.30 -4.30
N ALA A 359 9.59 -0.85 -3.87
CA ALA A 359 8.91 0.33 -4.42
C ALA A 359 9.66 1.65 -4.17
N SER A 360 10.54 1.70 -3.18
CA SER A 360 11.32 2.90 -2.79
C SER A 360 12.84 2.68 -2.83
N THR A 361 13.32 1.70 -3.58
CA THR A 361 14.75 1.46 -3.77
C THR A 361 15.43 2.58 -4.54
N THR A 362 16.71 2.79 -4.26
CA THR A 362 17.59 3.74 -4.95
C THR A 362 18.77 3.00 -5.60
N LYS A 363 19.65 3.73 -6.27
CA LYS A 363 20.95 3.24 -6.75
C LYS A 363 22.11 3.92 -6.02
N PHE A 364 21.92 4.25 -4.75
CA PHE A 364 22.93 4.91 -3.94
C PHE A 364 24.24 4.09 -3.91
N ASN A 365 25.37 4.75 -3.98
CA ASN A 365 26.71 4.18 -4.16
C ASN A 365 26.89 3.26 -5.39
N GLY A 366 25.95 3.25 -6.34
CA GLY A 366 25.99 2.40 -7.53
C GLY A 366 25.64 0.92 -7.26
N PHE A 367 25.14 0.58 -6.07
CA PHE A 367 24.66 -0.77 -5.81
C PHE A 367 23.36 -1.04 -6.56
N ASP A 368 23.24 -2.22 -7.14
CA ASP A 368 22.00 -2.71 -7.72
C ASP A 368 21.04 -3.20 -6.63
N GLY A 369 19.73 -3.03 -6.87
CA GLY A 369 18.70 -3.61 -6.03
C GLY A 369 18.68 -5.14 -6.09
N ALA A 370 17.88 -5.76 -5.23
CA ALA A 370 17.70 -7.21 -5.22
C ALA A 370 17.16 -7.73 -6.55
N LYS A 371 17.69 -8.88 -7.00
CA LYS A 371 17.12 -9.61 -8.12
C LYS A 371 15.74 -10.15 -7.73
N ILE A 372 14.74 -9.93 -8.57
CA ILE A 372 13.37 -10.39 -8.30
C ILE A 372 13.16 -11.75 -8.96
N LEU A 373 12.64 -12.70 -8.19
CA LEU A 373 12.27 -14.02 -8.66
C LEU A 373 10.78 -14.24 -8.38
N HIS A 374 10.01 -14.54 -9.41
CA HIS A 374 8.60 -14.85 -9.33
C HIS A 374 8.39 -16.36 -9.28
N LEU A 375 7.58 -16.82 -8.30
CA LEU A 375 7.13 -18.21 -8.18
C LEU A 375 5.62 -18.26 -8.41
N ASN A 376 5.14 -19.33 -9.04
CA ASN A 376 3.70 -19.56 -9.27
C ASN A 376 3.01 -18.41 -10.04
N ASN A 377 3.75 -17.78 -10.93
CA ASN A 377 3.28 -16.66 -11.74
C ASN A 377 2.42 -17.11 -12.92
#